data_31c5414a6c89628b94f13fedf19a81d9
#
_entry.id   31c5414a6c89628b94f13fedf19a81d9
#
_cell.length_a   1.000
_cell.length_b   1.000
_cell.length_c   1.000
_cell.angle_alpha   90.00
_cell.angle_beta   90.00
_cell.angle_gamma   90.00
#
_symmetry.space_group_name_H-M   'P 1'
#
loop_
_entity.id
_entity.type
_entity.pdbx_description
1 polymer ?
#
loop_
_entity_poly.entity_id
_entity_poly.type
_entity_poly.pdbx_seq_one_letter_code
_entity_poly.pdbx_strand_id
1 'polypeptide(L)'
;MKGFNIVTLLSITFFALSPARAMDYRIGDLTIQDEKSHASHTFSKESFSTLPRAMITTTTPWTPSTKFEGVSMKDVLAASGFTGKTLRVHALNDYWVDIPMKDVDSYNIILANKRDGVELKVRDFGPYFIVYPLDDNAEDLNKPIYYSRLVWQVDSITVMQK
;
A
#
# COMPACT_ATOMS: atom_id res chain seq x y z
N MET A 1 56.74 50.30 -23.06
CA MET A 1 55.82 49.86 -21.96
C MET A 1 54.66 49.15 -22.61
N LYS A 2 54.61 47.81 -22.53
CA LYS A 2 53.57 47.00 -23.15
C LYS A 2 52.57 46.60 -22.03
N GLY A 3 51.33 47.07 -22.10
CA GLY A 3 50.26 46.74 -21.19
C GLY A 3 49.75 45.32 -21.46
N PHE A 4 49.70 44.50 -20.42
CA PHE A 4 49.19 43.14 -20.45
C PHE A 4 47.73 43.17 -19.99
N ASN A 5 46.80 42.95 -20.91
CA ASN A 5 45.36 42.82 -20.57
C ASN A 5 45.08 41.39 -20.18
N ILE A 6 44.75 41.20 -18.88
CA ILE A 6 44.26 39.93 -18.35
C ILE A 6 42.75 39.87 -18.53
N VAL A 7 42.32 39.03 -19.47
CA VAL A 7 40.89 38.69 -19.63
C VAL A 7 40.56 37.56 -18.66
N THR A 8 39.85 37.86 -17.59
CA THR A 8 39.36 36.85 -16.62
C THR A 8 38.08 36.22 -17.19
N LEU A 9 38.18 34.97 -17.63
CA LEU A 9 37.03 34.19 -18.06
C LEU A 9 36.25 33.69 -16.84
N LEU A 10 35.05 34.25 -16.62
CA LEU A 10 34.15 33.83 -15.55
C LEU A 10 33.33 32.63 -16.06
N SER A 11 33.68 31.41 -15.62
CA SER A 11 32.93 30.19 -15.94
C SER A 11 31.66 30.15 -15.09
N ILE A 12 30.52 30.39 -15.67
CA ILE A 12 29.22 30.19 -15.04
C ILE A 12 28.84 28.71 -15.16
N THR A 13 28.99 27.97 -14.07
CA THR A 13 28.53 26.57 -13.98
C THR A 13 27.01 26.58 -13.80
N PHE A 14 26.28 26.20 -14.84
CA PHE A 14 24.84 26.04 -14.78
C PHE A 14 24.53 24.73 -14.03
N PHE A 15 24.15 24.84 -12.77
CA PHE A 15 23.60 23.70 -12.02
C PHE A 15 22.18 23.45 -12.53
N ALA A 16 22.01 22.42 -13.35
CA ALA A 16 20.68 21.96 -13.75
C ALA A 16 19.98 21.35 -12.52
N LEU A 17 19.09 22.11 -11.89
CA LEU A 17 18.13 21.55 -10.94
C LEU A 17 17.22 20.60 -11.74
N SER A 18 17.42 19.31 -11.56
CA SER A 18 16.42 18.32 -11.98
C SER A 18 15.12 18.60 -11.22
N PRO A 19 13.98 18.79 -11.90
CA PRO A 19 12.72 18.95 -11.19
C PRO A 19 12.47 17.66 -10.40
N ALA A 20 12.39 17.77 -9.09
CA ALA A 20 11.86 16.70 -8.25
C ALA A 20 10.45 16.41 -8.80
N ARG A 21 10.28 15.20 -9.36
CA ARG A 21 8.98 14.74 -9.85
C ARG A 21 8.10 14.55 -8.62
N ALA A 22 7.25 15.55 -8.35
CA ALA A 22 6.21 15.40 -7.36
C ALA A 22 5.38 14.19 -7.79
N MET A 23 5.33 13.16 -6.94
CA MET A 23 4.45 12.02 -7.12
C MET A 23 3.03 12.59 -7.04
N ASP A 24 2.29 12.54 -8.15
CA ASP A 24 0.89 12.99 -8.20
C ASP A 24 0.05 11.95 -7.45
N TYR A 25 -0.01 12.12 -6.11
CA TYR A 25 -0.76 11.22 -5.23
C TYR A 25 -2.25 11.43 -5.47
N ARG A 26 -2.93 10.40 -5.97
CA ARG A 26 -4.38 10.38 -6.14
C ARG A 26 -5.01 9.52 -5.07
N ILE A 27 -5.99 10.05 -4.37
CA ILE A 27 -6.80 9.27 -3.43
C ILE A 27 -7.42 8.08 -4.18
N GLY A 28 -7.05 6.86 -3.75
CA GLY A 28 -7.48 5.61 -4.39
C GLY A 28 -6.39 4.90 -5.20
N ASP A 29 -5.23 5.51 -5.38
CA ASP A 29 -4.03 4.79 -5.82
C ASP A 29 -3.44 4.03 -4.63
N LEU A 30 -2.90 2.83 -4.90
CA LEU A 30 -2.20 2.00 -3.92
C LEU A 30 -0.74 1.91 -4.29
N THR A 31 0.16 2.32 -3.42
CA THR A 31 1.59 2.21 -3.65
C THR A 31 2.19 1.05 -2.86
N ILE A 32 2.85 0.12 -3.55
CA ILE A 32 3.67 -0.92 -2.93
C ILE A 32 5.13 -0.52 -3.11
N GLN A 33 5.91 -0.55 -2.01
CA GLN A 33 7.34 -0.23 -2.02
C GLN A 33 8.16 -1.40 -1.49
N ASP A 34 9.34 -1.60 -2.06
CA ASP A 34 10.34 -2.49 -1.49
C ASP A 34 11.34 -1.70 -0.63
N GLU A 35 11.45 -2.06 0.66
CA GLU A 35 12.33 -1.37 1.63
C GLU A 35 13.79 -1.36 1.18
N LYS A 36 14.26 -2.46 0.58
CA LYS A 36 15.67 -2.66 0.26
C LYS A 36 16.10 -1.94 -1.01
N SER A 37 15.32 -2.07 -2.08
CA SER A 37 15.65 -1.47 -3.38
C SER A 37 15.12 -0.06 -3.55
N HIS A 38 14.20 0.39 -2.68
CA HIS A 38 13.43 1.63 -2.80
C HIS A 38 12.60 1.71 -4.10
N ALA A 39 12.44 0.59 -4.80
CA ALA A 39 11.56 0.51 -5.94
C ALA A 39 10.09 0.57 -5.49
N SER A 40 9.24 1.13 -6.33
CA SER A 40 7.81 1.22 -6.05
C SER A 40 6.98 0.81 -7.26
N HIS A 41 5.81 0.24 -6.98
CA HIS A 41 4.78 -0.06 -7.95
C HIS A 41 3.47 0.57 -7.48
N THR A 42 2.87 1.41 -8.32
CA THR A 42 1.60 2.07 -7.98
C THR A 42 0.49 1.48 -8.85
N PHE A 43 -0.52 0.96 -8.18
CA PHE A 43 -1.78 0.57 -8.81
C PHE A 43 -2.71 1.78 -8.80
N SER A 44 -3.14 2.24 -9.98
CA SER A 44 -4.32 3.11 -10.05
C SER A 44 -5.56 2.30 -9.67
N LYS A 45 -6.65 2.97 -9.35
CA LYS A 45 -7.93 2.33 -9.07
C LYS A 45 -8.38 1.39 -10.20
N GLU A 46 -8.13 1.79 -11.44
CA GLU A 46 -8.44 1.01 -12.64
C GLU A 46 -7.57 -0.23 -12.72
N SER A 47 -6.23 -0.09 -12.62
CA SER A 47 -5.31 -1.23 -12.70
C SER A 47 -5.50 -2.22 -11.55
N PHE A 48 -5.79 -1.74 -10.32
CA PHE A 48 -6.16 -2.60 -9.20
C PHE A 48 -7.42 -3.41 -9.48
N SER A 49 -8.40 -2.82 -10.16
CA SER A 49 -9.66 -3.48 -10.49
C SER A 49 -9.52 -4.59 -11.55
N THR A 50 -8.42 -4.63 -12.30
CA THR A 50 -8.13 -5.71 -13.29
C THR A 50 -7.51 -6.96 -12.66
N LEU A 51 -7.04 -6.87 -11.41
CA LEU A 51 -6.45 -8.01 -10.70
C LEU A 51 -7.50 -9.07 -10.35
N PRO A 52 -7.11 -10.35 -10.15
CA PRO A 52 -8.02 -11.41 -9.75
C PRO A 52 -8.83 -11.03 -8.52
N ARG A 53 -10.16 -11.21 -8.58
CA ARG A 53 -11.05 -10.80 -7.50
C ARG A 53 -11.16 -11.90 -6.44
N ALA A 54 -11.13 -11.45 -5.17
CA ALA A 54 -11.32 -12.30 -3.99
C ALA A 54 -12.40 -11.70 -3.08
N MET A 55 -13.04 -12.56 -2.28
CA MET A 55 -14.13 -12.17 -1.38
C MET A 55 -13.96 -12.85 -0.03
N ILE A 56 -14.28 -12.13 1.04
CA ILE A 56 -14.39 -12.63 2.41
C ILE A 56 -15.72 -12.14 2.98
N THR A 57 -16.51 -13.03 3.56
CA THR A 57 -17.66 -12.67 4.38
C THR A 57 -17.28 -12.89 5.82
N THR A 58 -17.27 -11.84 6.63
CA THR A 58 -16.82 -11.92 8.02
C THR A 58 -17.39 -10.78 8.87
N THR A 59 -17.51 -11.04 10.17
CA THR A 59 -17.72 -10.00 11.18
C THR A 59 -16.40 -9.29 11.48
N THR A 60 -16.46 -7.99 11.76
CA THR A 60 -15.32 -7.21 12.25
C THR A 60 -15.70 -6.45 13.51
N PRO A 61 -14.77 -5.87 14.28
CA PRO A 61 -15.13 -5.03 15.44
C PRO A 61 -16.06 -3.86 15.12
N TRP A 62 -16.17 -3.47 13.84
CA TRP A 62 -16.95 -2.31 13.40
C TRP A 62 -18.14 -2.66 12.51
N THR A 63 -18.23 -3.90 12.04
CA THR A 63 -19.31 -4.31 11.13
C THR A 63 -19.88 -5.67 11.55
N PRO A 64 -21.20 -5.90 11.39
CA PRO A 64 -21.75 -7.25 11.43
C PRO A 64 -21.16 -8.11 10.31
N SER A 65 -21.58 -9.35 10.19
CA SER A 65 -21.18 -10.22 9.08
C SER A 65 -21.46 -9.53 7.76
N THR A 66 -20.40 -9.25 7.01
CA THR A 66 -20.39 -8.36 5.84
C THR A 66 -19.54 -8.97 4.74
N LYS A 67 -19.97 -8.88 3.50
CA LYS A 67 -19.23 -9.35 2.34
C LYS A 67 -18.25 -8.26 1.87
N PHE A 68 -16.96 -8.52 2.02
CA PHE A 68 -15.90 -7.69 1.49
C PHE A 68 -15.37 -8.27 0.17
N GLU A 69 -15.11 -7.41 -0.81
CA GLU A 69 -14.59 -7.78 -2.11
C GLU A 69 -13.35 -6.95 -2.43
N GLY A 70 -12.34 -7.60 -2.96
CA GLY A 70 -11.07 -6.95 -3.27
C GLY A 70 -10.15 -7.86 -4.06
N VAL A 71 -8.86 -7.81 -3.75
CA VAL A 71 -7.81 -8.63 -4.34
C VAL A 71 -7.08 -9.35 -3.21
N SER A 72 -6.69 -10.61 -3.40
CA SER A 72 -5.88 -11.29 -2.38
C SER A 72 -4.56 -10.55 -2.21
N MET A 73 -4.04 -10.49 -0.99
CA MET A 73 -2.73 -9.87 -0.74
C MET A 73 -1.62 -10.59 -1.52
N LYS A 74 -1.74 -11.89 -1.74
CA LYS A 74 -0.82 -12.67 -2.59
C LYS A 74 -0.78 -12.14 -4.03
N ASP A 75 -1.95 -11.88 -4.62
CA ASP A 75 -2.04 -11.39 -5.99
C ASP A 75 -1.55 -9.94 -6.11
N VAL A 76 -1.81 -9.10 -5.11
CA VAL A 76 -1.27 -7.72 -5.05
C VAL A 76 0.26 -7.76 -5.04
N LEU A 77 0.86 -8.62 -4.20
CA LEU A 77 2.32 -8.75 -4.11
C LEU A 77 2.91 -9.36 -5.39
N ALA A 78 2.28 -10.39 -5.94
CA ALA A 78 2.71 -10.98 -7.20
C ALA A 78 2.71 -9.97 -8.35
N ALA A 79 1.67 -9.14 -8.44
CA ALA A 79 1.55 -8.11 -9.46
C ALA A 79 2.54 -6.96 -9.26
N SER A 80 2.92 -6.64 -8.02
CA SER A 80 3.96 -5.64 -7.72
C SER A 80 5.38 -6.15 -8.01
N GLY A 81 5.59 -7.47 -8.00
CA GLY A 81 6.89 -8.10 -8.16
C GLY A 81 7.78 -8.06 -6.91
N PHE A 82 7.24 -7.65 -5.75
CA PHE A 82 8.02 -7.56 -4.51
C PHE A 82 7.77 -8.74 -3.58
N THR A 83 8.83 -9.18 -2.90
CA THR A 83 8.80 -10.28 -1.93
C THR A 83 9.53 -9.88 -0.65
N GLY A 84 9.05 -10.34 0.50
CA GLY A 84 9.63 -10.02 1.80
C GLY A 84 9.10 -10.91 2.91
N LYS A 85 9.39 -10.56 4.15
CA LYS A 85 8.95 -11.30 5.35
C LYS A 85 7.84 -10.60 6.12
N THR A 86 7.73 -9.29 5.94
CA THR A 86 6.77 -8.44 6.65
C THR A 86 6.23 -7.36 5.72
N LEU A 87 4.96 -7.07 5.85
CA LEU A 87 4.30 -5.96 5.17
C LEU A 87 4.03 -4.86 6.19
N ARG A 88 4.61 -3.69 6.02
CA ARG A 88 4.21 -2.50 6.77
C ARG A 88 3.11 -1.80 6.00
N VAL A 89 1.91 -1.88 6.52
CA VAL A 89 0.71 -1.28 5.92
C VAL A 89 0.51 0.11 6.52
N HIS A 90 0.38 1.12 5.66
CA HIS A 90 0.10 2.50 6.05
C HIS A 90 -1.31 2.91 5.65
N ALA A 91 -1.90 3.77 6.46
CA ALA A 91 -3.21 4.36 6.23
C ALA A 91 -3.13 5.89 6.11
N LEU A 92 -4.14 6.49 5.49
CA LEU A 92 -4.26 7.95 5.27
C LEU A 92 -4.20 8.80 6.56
N ASN A 93 -4.47 8.19 7.72
CA ASN A 93 -4.45 8.85 9.02
C ASN A 93 -3.14 8.64 9.80
N ASP A 94 -2.05 8.30 9.09
CA ASP A 94 -0.72 8.01 9.64
C ASP A 94 -0.66 6.75 10.53
N TYR A 95 -1.74 5.98 10.65
CA TYR A 95 -1.68 4.68 11.30
C TYR A 95 -0.88 3.70 10.45
N TRP A 96 -0.08 2.87 11.10
CA TRP A 96 0.60 1.78 10.43
C TRP A 96 0.69 0.55 11.33
N VAL A 97 0.80 -0.62 10.71
CA VAL A 97 1.01 -1.90 11.41
C VAL A 97 1.84 -2.84 10.55
N ASP A 98 2.58 -3.70 11.21
CA ASP A 98 3.35 -4.76 10.56
C ASP A 98 2.52 -6.06 10.50
N ILE A 99 2.35 -6.58 9.29
CA ILE A 99 1.68 -7.86 9.00
C ILE A 99 2.75 -8.85 8.56
N PRO A 100 3.02 -9.95 9.31
CA PRO A 100 3.94 -10.97 8.87
C PRO A 100 3.47 -11.64 7.57
N MET A 101 4.40 -11.96 6.66
CA MET A 101 4.08 -12.68 5.43
C MET A 101 3.39 -14.03 5.71
N LYS A 102 3.70 -14.64 6.86
CA LYS A 102 3.01 -15.86 7.34
C LYS A 102 1.48 -15.70 7.38
N ASP A 103 0.97 -14.51 7.74
CA ASP A 103 -0.48 -14.28 7.77
C ASP A 103 -1.06 -14.29 6.36
N VAL A 104 -0.35 -13.68 5.41
CA VAL A 104 -0.71 -13.69 3.98
C VAL A 104 -0.78 -15.13 3.47
N ASP A 105 0.19 -15.96 3.86
CA ASP A 105 0.26 -17.35 3.43
C ASP A 105 -0.82 -18.24 4.05
N SER A 106 -1.14 -17.99 5.33
CA SER A 106 -2.01 -18.87 6.12
C SER A 106 -3.50 -18.54 6.01
N TYR A 107 -3.87 -17.26 5.86
CA TYR A 107 -5.25 -16.81 6.06
C TYR A 107 -5.94 -16.24 4.82
N ASN A 108 -5.26 -16.23 3.65
CA ASN A 108 -5.82 -15.66 2.42
C ASN A 108 -6.44 -14.26 2.61
N ILE A 109 -5.74 -13.40 3.34
CA ILE A 109 -6.19 -12.03 3.59
C ILE A 109 -6.38 -11.27 2.28
N ILE A 110 -7.34 -10.37 2.24
CA ILE A 110 -7.61 -9.54 1.07
C ILE A 110 -7.40 -8.05 1.36
N LEU A 111 -7.06 -7.32 0.32
CA LEU A 111 -7.15 -5.87 0.28
C LEU A 111 -8.49 -5.52 -0.39
N ALA A 112 -9.50 -5.26 0.43
CA ALA A 112 -10.85 -4.99 -0.02
C ALA A 112 -11.00 -3.54 -0.51
N ASN A 113 -11.73 -3.35 -1.59
CA ASN A 113 -12.13 -2.03 -2.08
C ASN A 113 -13.65 -1.90 -2.25
N LYS A 114 -14.41 -2.96 -1.93
CA LYS A 114 -15.87 -2.94 -1.89
C LYS A 114 -16.41 -3.66 -0.65
N ARG A 115 -17.60 -3.21 -0.22
CA ARG A 115 -18.41 -3.81 0.83
C ARG A 115 -19.85 -3.98 0.30
N ASP A 116 -20.38 -5.19 0.34
CA ASP A 116 -21.72 -5.54 -0.18
C ASP A 116 -21.97 -5.02 -1.60
N GLY A 117 -20.94 -5.13 -2.47
CA GLY A 117 -20.97 -4.68 -3.86
C GLY A 117 -20.74 -3.17 -4.06
N VAL A 118 -20.66 -2.38 -3.00
CA VAL A 118 -20.47 -0.92 -3.05
C VAL A 118 -19.01 -0.57 -2.79
N GLU A 119 -18.42 0.33 -3.58
CA GLU A 119 -17.06 0.81 -3.37
C GLU A 119 -16.90 1.48 -2.01
N LEU A 120 -15.80 1.14 -1.32
CA LEU A 120 -15.40 1.77 -0.07
C LEU A 120 -14.98 3.22 -0.33
N LYS A 121 -15.59 4.13 0.40
CA LYS A 121 -15.20 5.55 0.42
C LYS A 121 -14.29 5.81 1.61
N VAL A 122 -13.45 6.85 1.54
CA VAL A 122 -12.54 7.22 2.63
C VAL A 122 -13.26 7.31 3.99
N ARG A 123 -14.46 7.86 4.02
CA ARG A 123 -15.29 7.93 5.25
C ARG A 123 -15.84 6.58 5.73
N ASP A 124 -15.75 5.51 4.89
CA ASP A 124 -16.33 4.19 5.12
C ASP A 124 -15.28 3.09 4.90
N PHE A 125 -14.15 3.15 5.57
CA PHE A 125 -13.00 2.22 5.49
C PHE A 125 -12.16 2.28 4.21
N GLY A 126 -12.54 3.03 3.18
CA GLY A 126 -11.80 3.10 1.91
C GLY A 126 -10.62 4.11 1.90
N PRO A 127 -9.84 4.10 0.83
CA PRO A 127 -10.08 3.39 -0.44
C PRO A 127 -9.88 1.88 -0.36
N TYR A 128 -8.99 1.40 0.53
CA TYR A 128 -8.71 -0.02 0.72
C TYR A 128 -8.76 -0.39 2.20
N PHE A 129 -9.15 -1.63 2.47
CA PHE A 129 -9.27 -2.20 3.79
C PHE A 129 -8.65 -3.61 3.84
N ILE A 130 -7.71 -3.84 4.76
CA ILE A 130 -7.17 -5.18 5.01
C ILE A 130 -8.22 -6.00 5.77
N VAL A 131 -8.65 -7.11 5.18
CA VAL A 131 -9.66 -7.99 5.77
C VAL A 131 -9.10 -9.40 5.94
N TYR A 132 -9.24 -9.92 7.15
CA TYR A 132 -8.98 -11.31 7.52
C TYR A 132 -10.29 -12.09 7.57
N PRO A 133 -10.30 -13.40 7.27
CA PRO A 133 -11.47 -14.26 7.41
C PRO A 133 -11.67 -14.65 8.89
N LEU A 134 -12.07 -13.67 9.73
CA LEU A 134 -12.14 -13.86 11.19
C LEU A 134 -13.12 -14.93 11.59
N ASP A 135 -14.30 -15.00 10.94
CA ASP A 135 -15.34 -15.95 11.31
C ASP A 135 -14.94 -17.39 10.94
N ASP A 136 -14.24 -17.58 9.82
CA ASP A 136 -13.78 -18.90 9.36
C ASP A 136 -12.62 -19.44 10.21
N ASN A 137 -11.89 -18.56 10.89
CA ASN A 137 -10.70 -18.89 11.69
C ASN A 137 -10.79 -18.29 13.11
N ALA A 138 -11.97 -18.30 13.72
CA ALA A 138 -12.24 -17.58 14.95
C ALA A 138 -11.32 -17.99 16.13
N GLU A 139 -10.94 -19.26 16.25
CA GLU A 139 -10.03 -19.75 17.30
C GLU A 139 -8.64 -19.09 17.20
N ASP A 140 -8.16 -18.89 15.97
CA ASP A 140 -6.83 -18.31 15.72
C ASP A 140 -6.88 -16.79 15.66
N LEU A 141 -7.87 -16.21 14.98
CA LEU A 141 -7.91 -14.81 14.60
C LEU A 141 -8.71 -13.90 15.53
N ASN A 142 -9.52 -14.45 16.44
CA ASN A 142 -10.29 -13.67 17.44
C ASN A 142 -9.38 -13.17 18.58
N LYS A 143 -8.35 -12.39 18.22
CA LYS A 143 -7.33 -11.87 19.15
C LYS A 143 -7.01 -10.41 18.83
N PRO A 144 -6.68 -9.59 19.84
CA PRO A 144 -6.39 -8.16 19.64
C PRO A 144 -5.34 -7.86 18.57
N ILE A 145 -4.34 -8.75 18.41
CA ILE A 145 -3.29 -8.55 17.41
C ILE A 145 -3.84 -8.57 15.98
N TYR A 146 -4.79 -9.43 15.67
CA TYR A 146 -5.40 -9.48 14.34
C TYR A 146 -6.38 -8.33 14.13
N TYR A 147 -7.07 -7.88 15.18
CA TYR A 147 -7.90 -6.68 15.10
C TYR A 147 -7.09 -5.43 14.77
N SER A 148 -5.88 -5.30 15.31
CA SER A 148 -4.99 -4.19 14.95
C SER A 148 -4.47 -4.27 13.50
N ARG A 149 -4.51 -5.46 12.87
CA ARG A 149 -4.12 -5.67 11.47
C ARG A 149 -5.26 -5.46 10.47
N LEU A 150 -6.48 -5.25 10.93
CA LEU A 150 -7.60 -4.81 10.10
C LEU A 150 -7.44 -3.32 9.80
N VAL A 151 -6.48 -2.99 8.93
CA VAL A 151 -6.17 -1.59 8.58
C VAL A 151 -7.14 -1.10 7.52
N TRP A 152 -7.82 -0.02 7.80
CA TRP A 152 -8.70 0.69 6.88
C TRP A 152 -8.05 2.00 6.42
N GLN A 153 -8.57 2.57 5.31
CA GLN A 153 -7.96 3.73 4.64
C GLN A 153 -6.52 3.47 4.16
N VAL A 154 -6.21 2.24 3.78
CA VAL A 154 -4.87 1.90 3.28
C VAL A 154 -4.55 2.69 2.02
N ASP A 155 -3.34 3.26 1.97
CA ASP A 155 -2.80 3.98 0.82
C ASP A 155 -1.47 3.39 0.33
N SER A 156 -0.68 2.80 1.23
CA SER A 156 0.61 2.25 0.86
C SER A 156 1.01 1.04 1.70
N ILE A 157 1.85 0.20 1.12
CA ILE A 157 2.43 -0.99 1.75
C ILE A 157 3.92 -1.02 1.46
N THR A 158 4.75 -1.11 2.50
CA THR A 158 6.18 -1.34 2.37
C THR A 158 6.50 -2.80 2.63
N VAL A 159 7.12 -3.46 1.66
CA VAL A 159 7.59 -4.85 1.77
C VAL A 159 8.96 -4.87 2.41
N MET A 160 9.07 -5.50 3.57
CA MET A 160 10.28 -5.51 4.41
C MET A 160 10.91 -6.89 4.46
N GLN A 161 12.25 -6.92 4.58
CA GLN A 161 13.05 -8.16 4.59
C GLN A 161 13.28 -8.74 6.00
N LYS A 162 12.80 -8.06 7.03
CA LYS A 162 12.92 -8.48 8.43
C LYS A 162 11.72 -9.27 8.87
#